data_374a51fc4a8aa9e53ada4f23b91340fb
#
_entry.id   374a51fc4a8aa9e53ada4f23b91340fb
#
_cell.length_a   1.000
_cell.length_b   1.000
_cell.length_c   1.000
_cell.angle_alpha   90.00
_cell.angle_beta   90.00
_cell.angle_gamma   90.00
#
_symmetry.space_group_name_H-M   'P 1'
#
loop_
_entity.id
_entity.type
_entity.pdbx_description
1 polymer ?
#
loop_
_entity_poly.entity_id
_entity_poly.type
_entity_poly.pdbx_seq_one_letter_code
_entity_poly.pdbx_strand_id
1 'polypeptide(L)'
;MNYFFIPIFYLDTFASKVAAQNDKYADSSIGNVTGSNAVNVFLGIGIAWTLAAFVNAYRGREFRINPGSLAYSVTLFCVSAAFCCLILMIRRRAGGELGGPLISKTLTTILFVSIWLFYILMSCLEAYEVIPGF
;
A
#
# COMPACT_ATOMS: atom_id res chain seq x y z
N MET A 1 -22.83 1.22 4.94
CA MET A 1 -21.95 0.23 4.29
C MET A 1 -20.49 0.31 4.71
N ASN A 2 -20.18 1.01 5.82
CA ASN A 2 -18.80 1.28 6.25
C ASN A 2 -18.28 0.41 7.41
N TYR A 3 -19.08 -0.51 7.96
CA TYR A 3 -18.69 -1.27 9.15
C TYR A 3 -17.88 -2.55 8.87
N PHE A 4 -17.77 -2.97 7.61
CA PHE A 4 -17.06 -4.20 7.23
C PHE A 4 -15.57 -3.96 6.92
N PHE A 5 -15.20 -2.74 6.51
CA PHE A 5 -13.80 -2.39 6.16
C PHE A 5 -12.90 -2.20 7.39
N ILE A 6 -13.45 -1.72 8.50
CA ILE A 6 -12.70 -1.43 9.72
C ILE A 6 -12.03 -2.70 10.30
N PRO A 7 -12.74 -3.85 10.48
CA PRO A 7 -12.11 -5.04 11.04
C PRO A 7 -11.02 -5.65 10.16
N ILE A 8 -11.13 -5.58 8.84
CA ILE A 8 -10.13 -6.12 7.91
C ILE A 8 -8.82 -5.31 8.03
N PHE A 9 -8.90 -3.99 8.06
CA PHE A 9 -7.72 -3.13 8.22
C PHE A 9 -7.00 -3.38 9.56
N TYR A 10 -7.74 -3.59 10.64
CA TYR A 10 -7.16 -3.93 11.94
C TYR A 10 -6.50 -5.30 11.93
N LEU A 11 -7.08 -6.29 11.26
CA LEU A 11 -6.51 -7.63 11.15
C LEU A 11 -5.18 -7.61 10.39
N ASP A 12 -5.10 -6.91 9.26
CA ASP A 12 -3.87 -6.79 8.46
C ASP A 12 -2.76 -6.07 9.23
N THR A 13 -3.11 -4.97 9.90
CA THR A 13 -2.17 -4.22 10.74
C THR A 13 -1.68 -5.06 11.92
N PHE A 14 -2.58 -5.80 12.56
CA PHE A 14 -2.23 -6.67 13.68
C PHE A 14 -1.34 -7.84 13.22
N ALA A 15 -1.68 -8.50 12.12
CA ALA A 15 -0.89 -9.61 11.58
C ALA A 15 0.52 -9.14 11.17
N SER A 16 0.64 -7.99 10.50
CA SER A 16 1.94 -7.41 10.14
C SER A 16 2.76 -7.01 11.36
N LYS A 17 2.10 -6.52 12.43
CA LYS A 17 2.77 -6.21 13.71
C LYS A 17 3.29 -7.46 14.38
N VAL A 18 2.51 -8.53 14.44
CA VAL A 18 2.92 -9.82 15.04
C VAL A 18 4.08 -10.41 14.24
N ALA A 19 4.02 -10.38 12.90
CA ALA A 19 5.12 -10.80 12.06
C ALA A 19 6.40 -10.00 12.34
N ALA A 20 6.31 -8.68 12.44
CA ALA A 20 7.45 -7.81 12.74
C ALA A 20 8.04 -8.02 14.14
N GLN A 21 7.24 -8.51 15.12
CA GLN A 21 7.71 -8.80 16.46
C GLN A 21 8.40 -10.16 16.56
N ASN A 22 7.97 -11.14 15.78
CA ASN A 22 8.46 -12.50 15.83
C ASN A 22 9.64 -12.77 14.90
N ASP A 23 9.76 -11.99 13.84
CA ASP A 23 10.79 -12.16 12.83
C ASP A 23 11.95 -11.17 12.98
N LYS A 24 13.13 -11.66 12.68
CA LYS A 24 14.36 -10.86 12.67
C LYS A 24 14.42 -9.88 11.48
N TYR A 25 13.74 -10.22 10.39
CA TYR A 25 13.74 -9.49 9.12
C TYR A 25 12.33 -9.03 8.75
N ALA A 26 12.23 -8.03 7.89
CA ALA A 26 10.96 -7.47 7.44
C ALA A 26 10.22 -8.34 6.41
N ASP A 27 10.83 -9.44 5.95
CA ASP A 27 10.32 -10.26 4.85
C ASP A 27 8.88 -10.75 5.09
N SER A 28 8.59 -11.27 6.28
CA SER A 28 7.23 -11.73 6.63
C SER A 28 6.22 -10.60 6.69
N SER A 29 6.59 -9.46 7.25
CA SER A 29 5.71 -8.28 7.32
C SER A 29 5.40 -7.72 5.94
N ILE A 30 6.42 -7.59 5.09
CA ILE A 30 6.28 -7.14 3.70
C ILE A 30 5.44 -8.14 2.91
N GLY A 31 5.71 -9.45 3.06
CA GLY A 31 4.94 -10.51 2.42
C GLY A 31 3.47 -10.49 2.82
N ASN A 32 3.15 -10.29 4.10
CA ASN A 32 1.78 -10.19 4.60
C ASN A 32 1.05 -8.98 3.99
N VAL A 33 1.65 -7.80 4.02
CA VAL A 33 1.04 -6.57 3.45
C VAL A 33 0.86 -6.71 1.93
N THR A 34 1.85 -7.24 1.23
CA THR A 34 1.78 -7.43 -0.23
C THR A 34 0.71 -8.46 -0.59
N GLY A 35 0.65 -9.58 0.13
CA GLY A 35 -0.36 -10.62 -0.08
C GLY A 35 -1.78 -10.11 0.17
N SER A 36 -2.00 -9.39 1.25
CA SER A 36 -3.29 -8.77 1.56
C SER A 36 -3.73 -7.77 0.48
N ASN A 37 -2.83 -6.89 0.05
CA ASN A 37 -3.12 -5.96 -1.04
C ASN A 37 -3.44 -6.68 -2.36
N ALA A 38 -2.70 -7.73 -2.71
CA ALA A 38 -2.96 -8.52 -3.91
C ALA A 38 -4.36 -9.16 -3.86
N VAL A 39 -4.74 -9.77 -2.72
CA VAL A 39 -6.08 -10.35 -2.53
C VAL A 39 -7.16 -9.27 -2.66
N ASN A 40 -7.00 -8.12 -2.02
CA ASN A 40 -7.97 -7.03 -2.09
C ASN A 40 -8.15 -6.49 -3.51
N VAL A 41 -7.08 -6.38 -4.30
CA VAL A 41 -7.16 -5.95 -5.69
C VAL A 41 -7.78 -7.03 -6.58
N PHE A 42 -7.30 -8.27 -6.52
CA PHE A 42 -7.79 -9.35 -7.39
C PHE A 42 -9.22 -9.77 -7.07
N LEU A 43 -9.57 -9.97 -5.81
CA LEU A 43 -10.92 -10.37 -5.42
C LEU A 43 -11.88 -9.17 -5.35
N GLY A 44 -11.46 -8.04 -4.78
CA GLY A 44 -12.31 -6.89 -4.60
C GLY A 44 -12.64 -6.19 -5.92
N ILE A 45 -11.62 -5.72 -6.61
CA ILE A 45 -11.78 -4.95 -7.86
C ILE A 45 -11.88 -5.89 -9.06
N GLY A 46 -11.03 -6.90 -9.14
CA GLY A 46 -10.92 -7.80 -10.30
C GLY A 46 -12.23 -8.53 -10.59
N ILE A 47 -12.86 -9.15 -9.59
CA ILE A 47 -14.15 -9.84 -9.78
C ILE A 47 -15.23 -8.84 -10.17
N ALA A 48 -15.34 -7.71 -9.46
CA ALA A 48 -16.36 -6.69 -9.73
C ALA A 48 -16.26 -6.15 -11.17
N TRP A 49 -15.05 -5.85 -11.64
CA TRP A 49 -14.82 -5.36 -13.00
C TRP A 49 -15.05 -6.42 -14.06
N THR A 50 -14.68 -7.67 -13.80
CA THR A 50 -14.94 -8.80 -14.69
C THR A 50 -16.45 -9.00 -14.87
N LEU A 51 -17.22 -9.00 -13.79
CA LEU A 51 -18.69 -9.11 -13.86
C LEU A 51 -19.30 -7.89 -14.60
N ALA A 52 -18.83 -6.68 -14.32
CA ALA A 52 -19.30 -5.48 -15.00
C ALA A 52 -18.96 -5.51 -16.49
N ALA A 53 -17.77 -5.95 -16.87
CA ALA A 53 -17.37 -6.12 -18.27
C ALA A 53 -18.25 -7.16 -18.98
N PHE A 54 -18.50 -8.30 -18.34
CA PHE A 54 -19.37 -9.36 -18.89
C PHE A 54 -20.80 -8.86 -19.13
N VAL A 55 -21.40 -8.18 -18.12
CA VAL A 55 -22.78 -7.63 -18.24
C VAL A 55 -22.86 -6.55 -19.34
N ASN A 56 -21.85 -5.70 -19.45
CA ASN A 56 -21.83 -4.68 -20.53
C ASN A 56 -21.64 -5.32 -21.91
N ALA A 57 -20.78 -6.31 -22.04
CA ALA A 57 -20.60 -7.06 -23.29
C ALA A 57 -21.91 -7.76 -23.71
N TYR A 58 -22.63 -8.38 -22.77
CA TYR A 58 -23.94 -8.99 -23.04
C TYR A 58 -24.98 -7.96 -23.51
N ARG A 59 -24.90 -6.72 -23.02
CA ARG A 59 -25.78 -5.62 -23.42
C ARG A 59 -25.31 -4.86 -24.65
N GLY A 60 -24.25 -5.31 -25.32
CA GLY A 60 -23.66 -4.63 -26.48
C GLY A 60 -23.05 -3.26 -26.18
N ARG A 61 -22.65 -3.02 -24.92
CA ARG A 61 -22.01 -1.76 -24.48
C ARG A 61 -20.54 -1.99 -24.19
N GLU A 62 -19.70 -1.00 -24.49
CA GLU A 62 -18.31 -1.03 -24.09
C GLU A 62 -18.19 -0.72 -22.60
N PHE A 63 -17.45 -1.55 -21.87
CA PHE A 63 -17.07 -1.28 -20.50
C PHE A 63 -15.79 -0.43 -20.50
N ARG A 64 -15.92 0.85 -20.20
CA ARG A 64 -14.80 1.77 -20.06
C ARG A 64 -14.67 2.23 -18.63
N ILE A 65 -13.45 2.14 -18.08
CA ILE A 65 -13.09 2.68 -16.79
C ILE A 65 -12.23 3.92 -17.04
N ASN A 66 -12.62 5.03 -16.43
CA ASN A 66 -11.75 6.20 -16.40
C ASN A 66 -10.74 5.99 -15.27
N PRO A 67 -9.43 5.85 -15.55
CA PRO A 67 -8.42 5.61 -14.53
C PRO A 67 -8.22 6.79 -13.57
N GLY A 68 -8.70 7.98 -13.92
CA GLY A 68 -8.55 9.19 -13.09
C GLY A 68 -7.11 9.40 -12.62
N SER A 69 -6.94 9.68 -11.35
CA SER A 69 -5.66 9.89 -10.65
C SER A 69 -4.84 8.62 -10.37
N LEU A 70 -5.28 7.45 -10.84
CA LEU A 70 -4.68 6.17 -10.48
C LEU A 70 -3.20 6.09 -10.89
N ALA A 71 -2.84 6.58 -12.08
CA ALA A 71 -1.47 6.52 -12.56
C ALA A 71 -0.51 7.32 -11.67
N TYR A 72 -0.90 8.51 -11.26
CA TYR A 72 -0.13 9.35 -10.34
C TYR A 72 0.05 8.67 -8.98
N SER A 73 -1.05 8.24 -8.36
CA SER A 73 -1.04 7.61 -7.04
C SER A 73 -0.22 6.31 -7.03
N VAL A 74 -0.32 5.47 -8.06
CA VAL A 74 0.46 4.23 -8.17
C VAL A 74 1.95 4.54 -8.36
N THR A 75 2.29 5.51 -9.21
CA THR A 75 3.70 5.89 -9.42
C THR A 75 4.33 6.43 -8.13
N LEU A 76 3.63 7.32 -7.43
CA LEU A 76 4.07 7.87 -6.16
C LEU A 76 4.24 6.78 -5.10
N PHE A 77 3.30 5.82 -5.05
CA PHE A 77 3.39 4.66 -4.16
C PHE A 77 4.62 3.80 -4.48
N CYS A 78 4.84 3.45 -5.74
CA CYS A 78 5.97 2.61 -6.15
C CYS A 78 7.32 3.26 -5.80
N VAL A 79 7.46 4.56 -6.04
CA VAL A 79 8.68 5.30 -5.68
C VAL A 79 8.89 5.31 -4.16
N SER A 80 7.84 5.59 -3.40
CA SER A 80 7.90 5.60 -1.94
C SER A 80 8.22 4.22 -1.37
N ALA A 81 7.60 3.16 -1.90
CA ALA A 81 7.83 1.78 -1.50
C ALA A 81 9.27 1.34 -1.81
N ALA A 82 9.78 1.65 -3.00
CA ALA A 82 11.16 1.35 -3.39
C ALA A 82 12.16 2.04 -2.43
N PHE A 83 11.90 3.29 -2.06
CA PHE A 83 12.73 4.02 -1.10
C PHE A 83 12.68 3.39 0.30
N CYS A 84 11.51 2.99 0.78
CA CYS A 84 11.37 2.28 2.05
C CYS A 84 12.13 0.94 2.04
N CYS A 85 11.99 0.16 0.97
CA CYS A 85 12.71 -1.11 0.82
C CYS A 85 14.23 -0.90 0.80
N LEU A 86 14.72 0.14 0.12
CA LEU A 86 16.14 0.48 0.11
C LEU A 86 16.67 0.77 1.53
N ILE A 87 15.93 1.54 2.31
CA ILE A 87 16.30 1.84 3.71
C ILE A 87 16.33 0.55 4.54
N LEU A 88 15.34 -0.33 4.40
CA LEU A 88 15.31 -1.61 5.10
C LEU A 88 16.51 -2.49 4.70
N MET A 89 16.88 -2.53 3.42
CA MET A 89 18.06 -3.26 2.95
C MET A 89 19.37 -2.72 3.53
N ILE A 90 19.51 -1.39 3.61
CA ILE A 90 20.67 -0.76 4.26
C ILE A 90 20.73 -1.14 5.74
N ARG A 91 19.61 -1.06 6.44
CA ARG A 91 19.51 -1.46 7.84
C ARG A 91 19.75 -2.96 8.08
N ARG A 92 19.34 -3.81 7.14
CA ARG A 92 19.63 -5.25 7.16
C ARG A 92 21.12 -5.51 7.17
N ARG A 93 21.87 -4.81 6.33
CA ARG A 93 23.35 -4.90 6.31
C ARG A 93 24.01 -4.42 7.60
N ALA A 94 23.39 -3.46 8.28
CA ALA A 94 23.83 -2.97 9.58
C ALA A 94 23.41 -3.85 10.77
N GLY A 95 22.70 -4.98 10.52
CA GLY A 95 22.30 -5.95 11.54
C GLY A 95 21.10 -5.54 12.40
N GLY A 96 20.33 -4.54 12.00
CA GLY A 96 19.20 -4.01 12.78
C GLY A 96 17.98 -3.62 11.95
N GLU A 97 17.53 -4.49 11.05
CA GLU A 97 16.43 -4.19 10.10
C GLU A 97 15.13 -3.76 10.80
N LEU A 98 14.60 -4.60 11.69
CA LEU A 98 13.41 -4.30 12.50
C LEU A 98 13.73 -3.90 13.94
N GLY A 99 14.97 -4.09 14.37
CA GLY A 99 15.46 -3.82 15.73
C GLY A 99 16.67 -2.89 15.74
N GLY A 100 17.63 -3.20 16.62
CA GLY A 100 18.86 -2.47 16.76
C GLY A 100 18.80 -1.28 17.72
N PRO A 101 19.76 -0.34 17.67
CA PRO A 101 19.86 0.80 18.58
C PRO A 101 18.58 1.64 18.56
N LEU A 102 18.13 2.07 19.75
CA LEU A 102 16.87 2.82 19.91
C LEU A 102 16.80 4.06 19.00
N ILE A 103 17.91 4.81 18.90
CA ILE A 103 17.99 6.02 18.08
C ILE A 103 17.74 5.71 16.59
N SER A 104 18.42 4.70 16.05
CA SER A 104 18.28 4.31 14.65
C SER A 104 16.86 3.79 14.35
N LYS A 105 16.30 3.01 15.27
CA LYS A 105 14.91 2.53 15.17
C LYS A 105 13.91 3.68 15.14
N THR A 106 14.03 4.63 16.07
CA THR A 106 13.11 5.77 16.16
C THR A 106 13.23 6.69 14.94
N LEU A 107 14.44 6.98 14.47
CA LEU A 107 14.64 7.80 13.26
C LEU A 107 14.01 7.15 12.02
N THR A 108 14.19 5.85 11.84
CA THR A 108 13.58 5.13 10.71
C THR A 108 12.06 5.10 10.80
N THR A 109 11.50 4.96 12.00
CA THR A 109 10.06 5.00 12.21
C THR A 109 9.50 6.38 11.85
N ILE A 110 10.11 7.45 12.33
CA ILE A 110 9.71 8.82 11.98
C ILE A 110 9.79 9.03 10.46
N LEU A 111 10.86 8.57 9.83
CA LEU A 111 11.03 8.69 8.39
C LEU A 111 9.92 7.94 7.63
N PHE A 112 9.57 6.71 7.99
CA PHE A 112 8.51 5.95 7.33
C PHE A 112 7.13 6.58 7.52
N VAL A 113 6.83 7.07 8.73
CA VAL A 113 5.60 7.82 8.98
C VAL A 113 5.56 9.11 8.15
N SER A 114 6.67 9.81 8.02
CA SER A 114 6.75 11.02 7.18
C SER A 114 6.54 10.74 5.70
N ILE A 115 7.09 9.65 5.17
CA ILE A 115 6.88 9.21 3.78
C ILE A 115 5.40 8.86 3.57
N TRP A 116 4.78 8.16 4.51
CA TRP A 116 3.37 7.82 4.45
C TRP A 116 2.47 9.07 4.47
N LEU A 117 2.73 10.02 5.36
CA LEU A 117 1.99 11.29 5.42
C LEU A 117 2.19 12.11 4.14
N PHE A 118 3.41 12.14 3.60
CA PHE A 118 3.71 12.78 2.32
C PHE A 118 2.92 12.14 1.18
N TYR A 119 2.88 10.81 1.11
CA TYR A 119 2.08 10.08 0.12
C TYR A 119 0.61 10.47 0.19
N ILE A 120 0.02 10.45 1.40
CA ILE A 120 -1.39 10.83 1.60
C ILE A 120 -1.63 12.27 1.17
N LEU A 121 -0.77 13.20 1.60
CA LEU A 121 -0.89 14.61 1.26
C LEU A 121 -0.88 14.81 -0.26
N MET A 122 0.10 14.24 -0.95
CA MET A 122 0.22 14.38 -2.42
C MET A 122 -0.95 13.74 -3.15
N SER A 123 -1.41 12.57 -2.71
CA SER A 123 -2.58 11.90 -3.29
C SER A 123 -3.87 12.71 -3.05
N CYS A 124 -4.02 13.36 -1.90
CA CYS A 124 -5.15 14.24 -1.65
C CYS A 124 -5.10 15.50 -2.52
N LEU A 125 -3.94 16.15 -2.64
CA LEU A 125 -3.79 17.36 -3.46
C LEU A 125 -4.09 17.08 -4.93
N GLU A 126 -3.70 15.92 -5.43
CA GLU A 126 -4.03 15.50 -6.80
C GLU A 126 -5.52 15.16 -6.94
N ALA A 127 -6.11 14.44 -5.98
CA ALA A 127 -7.54 14.11 -5.99
C ALA A 127 -8.46 15.34 -5.92
N TYR A 128 -7.99 16.45 -5.32
CA TYR A 128 -8.69 17.74 -5.30
C TYR A 128 -8.28 18.65 -6.47
N GLU A 129 -7.58 18.13 -7.48
CA GLU A 129 -7.14 18.86 -8.67
C GLU A 129 -6.27 20.10 -8.37
N VAL A 130 -5.65 20.17 -7.18
CA VAL A 130 -4.73 21.25 -6.80
C VAL A 130 -3.39 21.11 -7.52
N ILE A 131 -2.98 19.87 -7.81
CA ILE A 131 -1.78 19.54 -8.56
C ILE A 131 -2.21 18.74 -9.80
N PRO A 132 -1.72 19.10 -11.01
CA PRO A 132 -2.01 18.31 -12.21
C PRO A 132 -1.40 16.92 -12.07
N GLY A 133 -2.23 15.88 -12.15
CA GLY A 133 -1.80 14.51 -12.35
C GLY A 133 -1.33 14.28 -13.80
N PHE A 134 -0.75 13.13 -14.06
CA PHE A 134 -0.36 12.68 -15.41
C PHE A 134 -1.00 11.35 -15.75
#